data_5b4a9c3210479c5c1228b923b290917e
#
_entry.id   5b4a9c3210479c5c1228b923b290917e
#
_cell.length_a   1.000
_cell.length_b   1.000
_cell.length_c   1.000
_cell.angle_alpha   90.00
_cell.angle_beta   90.00
_cell.angle_gamma   90.00
#
_symmetry.space_group_name_H-M   'P 1'
#
loop_
_entity.id
_entity.type
_entity.pdbx_description
1 polymer ?
#
loop_
_entity_poly.entity_id
_entity_poly.type
_entity_poly.pdbx_seq_one_letter_code
_entity_poly.pdbx_strand_id
1 'polypeptide(L)'
;LKTGVLAGSLTLVVMILPTIVRTTQESLKTVPQSYREGALGLGAGKWHMIRTVVLPGAVDGIVTGCILAVGRIVGESAALLYTAGFGLELVGFIKSLHTSAASLTVALYVYATERGETALAFSIATILMVLTLLINLTASLVGRKLRKK
;
A
#
# COMPACT_ATOMS: atom_id res chain seq x y z
N LEU A 1 11.79 19.95 -8.76
CA LEU A 1 10.54 19.21 -9.00
C LEU A 1 9.41 20.04 -8.40
N LYS A 2 8.40 20.38 -9.21
CA LYS A 2 7.21 21.05 -8.68
C LYS A 2 6.40 20.05 -7.86
N THR A 3 5.77 20.50 -6.79
CA THR A 3 4.80 19.71 -6.01
C THR A 3 3.65 19.27 -6.91
N GLY A 4 3.23 18.02 -6.81
CA GLY A 4 2.13 17.48 -7.61
C GLY A 4 1.83 16.03 -7.28
N VAL A 5 0.68 15.55 -7.74
CA VAL A 5 0.22 14.17 -7.51
C VAL A 5 1.24 13.14 -8.00
N LEU A 6 1.90 13.41 -9.12
CA LEU A 6 2.91 12.51 -9.67
C LEU A 6 4.14 12.41 -8.74
N ALA A 7 4.63 13.53 -8.19
CA ALA A 7 5.73 13.52 -7.23
C ALA A 7 5.33 12.80 -5.94
N GLY A 8 4.12 13.03 -5.43
CA GLY A 8 3.57 12.33 -4.28
C GLY A 8 3.44 10.82 -4.50
N SER A 9 2.93 10.40 -5.64
CA SER A 9 2.79 8.97 -5.96
C SER A 9 4.14 8.25 -6.06
N LEU A 10 5.14 8.87 -6.69
CA LEU A 10 6.50 8.32 -6.74
C LEU A 10 7.12 8.19 -5.36
N THR A 11 6.92 9.20 -4.50
CA THR A 11 7.40 9.15 -3.11
C THR A 11 6.77 7.98 -2.35
N LEU A 12 5.46 7.77 -2.48
CA LEU A 12 4.78 6.62 -1.86
C LEU A 12 5.31 5.28 -2.39
N VAL A 13 5.57 5.16 -3.69
CA VAL A 13 6.16 3.95 -4.27
C VAL A 13 7.53 3.66 -3.66
N VAL A 14 8.42 4.64 -3.62
CA VAL A 14 9.76 4.48 -3.03
C VAL A 14 9.68 4.11 -1.55
N MET A 15 8.76 4.72 -0.81
CA MET A 15 8.58 4.48 0.62
C MET A 15 8.02 3.09 0.94
N ILE A 16 7.08 2.57 0.11
CA ILE A 16 6.43 1.28 0.36
C ILE A 16 7.23 0.09 -0.19
N LEU A 17 8.06 0.32 -1.20
CA LEU A 17 8.82 -0.72 -1.90
C LEU A 17 9.67 -1.58 -0.94
N PRO A 18 10.46 -1.03 0.01
CA PRO A 18 11.21 -1.83 0.96
C PRO A 18 10.32 -2.74 1.81
N THR A 19 9.14 -2.26 2.21
CA THR A 19 8.19 -3.03 3.02
C THR A 19 7.65 -4.21 2.23
N ILE A 20 7.21 -4.00 0.98
CA ILE A 20 6.70 -5.08 0.11
C ILE A 20 7.79 -6.10 -0.20
N VAL A 21 8.99 -5.63 -0.54
CA VAL A 21 10.12 -6.53 -0.82
C VAL A 21 10.45 -7.39 0.39
N ARG A 22 10.54 -6.79 1.57
CA ARG A 22 10.88 -7.51 2.80
C ARG A 22 9.81 -8.54 3.18
N THR A 23 8.55 -8.14 3.20
CA THR A 23 7.44 -9.07 3.52
C THR A 23 7.33 -10.20 2.51
N THR A 24 7.56 -9.92 1.23
CA THR A 24 7.61 -10.94 0.17
C THR A 24 8.78 -11.91 0.39
N GLN A 25 9.98 -11.39 0.68
CA GLN A 25 11.15 -12.24 0.98
C GLN A 25 10.91 -13.14 2.20
N GLU A 26 10.36 -12.59 3.26
CA GLU A 26 10.01 -13.36 4.46
C GLU A 26 8.98 -14.44 4.14
N SER A 27 7.94 -14.11 3.38
CA SER A 27 6.92 -15.07 2.94
C SER A 27 7.49 -16.19 2.07
N LEU A 28 8.40 -15.87 1.16
CA LEU A 28 9.07 -16.89 0.36
C LEU A 28 9.96 -17.81 1.19
N LYS A 29 10.55 -17.32 2.29
CA LYS A 29 11.38 -18.13 3.21
C LYS A 29 10.55 -19.08 4.07
N THR A 30 9.27 -18.82 4.31
CA THR A 30 8.41 -19.72 5.10
C THR A 30 8.10 -21.03 4.38
N VAL A 31 8.29 -21.09 3.05
CA VAL A 31 8.09 -22.34 2.29
C VAL A 31 9.19 -23.33 2.66
N PRO A 32 8.85 -24.53 3.20
CA PRO A 32 9.82 -25.52 3.66
C PRO A 32 10.81 -25.93 2.57
N GLN A 33 12.08 -26.10 2.98
CA GLN A 33 13.17 -26.49 2.09
C GLN A 33 12.90 -27.85 1.42
N SER A 34 12.23 -28.76 2.13
CA SER A 34 11.85 -30.10 1.61
C SER A 34 10.99 -30.04 0.35
N TYR A 35 10.12 -29.04 0.22
CA TYR A 35 9.32 -28.87 -1.00
C TYR A 35 10.16 -28.45 -2.19
N ARG A 36 11.17 -27.62 -1.95
CA ARG A 36 12.13 -27.20 -2.98
C ARG A 36 13.02 -28.34 -3.44
N GLU A 37 13.53 -29.10 -2.50
CA GLU A 37 14.38 -30.26 -2.76
C GLU A 37 13.60 -31.40 -3.44
N GLY A 38 12.36 -31.65 -2.99
CA GLY A 38 11.47 -32.62 -3.63
C GLY A 38 11.17 -32.28 -5.09
N ALA A 39 10.86 -31.00 -5.39
CA ALA A 39 10.61 -30.58 -6.76
C ALA A 39 11.86 -30.72 -7.65
N LEU A 40 13.04 -30.36 -7.13
CA LEU A 40 14.30 -30.53 -7.85
C LEU A 40 14.64 -32.00 -8.04
N GLY A 41 14.42 -32.84 -7.02
CA GLY A 41 14.64 -34.29 -7.10
C GLY A 41 13.77 -34.99 -8.16
N LEU A 42 12.57 -34.45 -8.44
CA LEU A 42 11.70 -34.88 -9.52
C LEU A 42 12.11 -34.35 -10.91
N GLY A 43 13.26 -33.67 -10.99
CA GLY A 43 13.78 -33.12 -12.25
C GLY A 43 13.19 -31.76 -12.66
N ALA A 44 12.45 -31.09 -11.78
CA ALA A 44 11.94 -29.74 -12.08
C ALA A 44 13.07 -28.72 -12.20
N GLY A 45 13.05 -27.90 -13.24
CA GLY A 45 13.98 -26.77 -13.35
C GLY A 45 13.68 -25.70 -12.28
N LYS A 46 14.69 -24.90 -11.90
CA LYS A 46 14.57 -23.86 -10.86
C LYS A 46 13.38 -22.92 -11.07
N TRP A 47 13.15 -22.48 -12.30
CA TRP A 47 12.05 -21.58 -12.64
C TRP A 47 10.69 -22.25 -12.45
N HIS A 48 10.57 -23.52 -12.88
CA HIS A 48 9.35 -24.30 -12.68
C HIS A 48 9.05 -24.49 -11.20
N MET A 49 10.04 -24.90 -10.40
CA MET A 49 9.92 -25.01 -8.94
C MET A 49 9.45 -23.70 -8.28
N ILE A 50 10.05 -22.55 -8.66
CA ILE A 50 9.65 -21.27 -8.09
C ILE A 50 8.18 -20.98 -8.39
N ARG A 51 7.75 -21.16 -9.65
CA ARG A 51 6.40 -20.79 -10.10
C ARG A 51 5.30 -21.74 -9.60
N THR A 52 5.60 -23.03 -9.47
CA THR A 52 4.59 -24.06 -9.13
C THR A 52 4.59 -24.47 -7.67
N VAL A 53 5.67 -24.28 -6.94
CA VAL A 53 5.81 -24.71 -5.55
C VAL A 53 6.01 -23.53 -4.61
N VAL A 54 7.06 -22.73 -4.86
CA VAL A 54 7.47 -21.68 -3.91
C VAL A 54 6.50 -20.52 -3.91
N LEU A 55 6.16 -20.00 -5.08
CA LEU A 55 5.28 -18.82 -5.19
C LEU A 55 3.87 -19.11 -4.68
N PRO A 56 3.19 -20.21 -5.05
CA PRO A 56 1.89 -20.54 -4.49
C PRO A 56 1.94 -20.79 -2.98
N GLY A 57 3.01 -21.39 -2.47
CA GLY A 57 3.19 -21.60 -1.02
C GLY A 57 3.40 -20.31 -0.22
N ALA A 58 3.84 -19.23 -0.87
CA ALA A 58 4.09 -17.92 -0.23
C ALA A 58 2.96 -16.90 -0.42
N VAL A 59 1.93 -17.21 -1.22
CA VAL A 59 0.85 -16.27 -1.58
C VAL A 59 0.21 -15.63 -0.34
N ASP A 60 -0.04 -16.41 0.71
CA ASP A 60 -0.68 -15.93 1.93
C ASP A 60 0.08 -14.79 2.60
N GLY A 61 1.38 -14.93 2.72
CA GLY A 61 2.23 -13.89 3.30
C GLY A 61 2.39 -12.69 2.38
N ILE A 62 2.48 -12.89 1.06
CA ILE A 62 2.56 -11.81 0.08
C ILE A 62 1.28 -10.97 0.12
N VAL A 63 0.11 -11.62 0.11
CA VAL A 63 -1.19 -10.92 0.19
C VAL A 63 -1.31 -10.14 1.50
N THR A 64 -0.89 -10.73 2.62
CA THR A 64 -0.87 -10.05 3.92
C THR A 64 0.04 -8.82 3.90
N GLY A 65 1.23 -8.94 3.31
CA GLY A 65 2.15 -7.83 3.11
C GLY A 65 1.55 -6.69 2.28
N CYS A 66 0.86 -7.02 1.18
CA CYS A 66 0.15 -6.03 0.37
C CYS A 66 -0.96 -5.30 1.15
N ILE A 67 -1.73 -6.02 1.97
CA ILE A 67 -2.78 -5.41 2.81
C ILE A 67 -2.17 -4.43 3.81
N LEU A 68 -1.08 -4.80 4.47
CA LEU A 68 -0.35 -3.92 5.40
C LEU A 68 0.22 -2.70 4.68
N ALA A 69 0.73 -2.87 3.46
CA ALA A 69 1.25 -1.80 2.63
C ALA A 69 0.17 -0.76 2.28
N VAL A 70 -1.03 -1.23 1.89
CA VAL A 70 -2.18 -0.35 1.62
C VAL A 70 -2.57 0.45 2.87
N GLY A 71 -2.67 -0.22 4.03
CA GLY A 71 -3.00 0.46 5.29
C GLY A 71 -1.98 1.56 5.65
N ARG A 72 -0.68 1.32 5.38
CA ARG A 72 0.37 2.30 5.61
C ARG A 72 0.25 3.51 4.68
N ILE A 73 -0.01 3.30 3.39
CA ILE A 73 -0.17 4.38 2.40
C ILE A 73 -1.34 5.31 2.76
N VAL A 74 -2.45 4.73 3.18
CA VAL A 74 -3.65 5.52 3.54
C VAL A 74 -3.39 6.44 4.74
N GLY A 75 -2.50 6.04 5.66
CA GLY A 75 -2.13 6.84 6.83
C GLY A 75 -1.03 7.89 6.59
N GLU A 76 -0.40 7.92 5.40
CA GLU A 76 0.74 8.79 5.16
C GLU A 76 0.31 10.24 4.88
N SER A 77 0.76 11.16 5.72
CA SER A 77 0.47 12.59 5.58
C SER A 77 1.74 13.44 5.37
N ALA A 78 2.80 13.18 6.15
CA ALA A 78 3.97 14.03 6.18
C ALA A 78 4.71 14.07 4.83
N ALA A 79 4.98 12.91 4.24
CA ALA A 79 5.67 12.86 2.95
C ALA A 79 4.81 13.47 1.84
N LEU A 80 3.48 13.26 1.86
CA LEU A 80 2.58 13.81 0.85
C LEU A 80 2.41 15.32 0.96
N LEU A 81 2.43 15.90 2.17
CA LEU A 81 2.35 17.35 2.37
C LEU A 81 3.46 18.08 1.58
N TYR A 82 4.67 17.57 1.63
CA TYR A 82 5.82 18.20 0.99
C TYR A 82 5.99 17.80 -0.49
N THR A 83 5.46 16.68 -0.94
CA THR A 83 5.66 16.18 -2.31
C THR A 83 4.45 16.39 -3.21
N ALA A 84 3.24 16.10 -2.72
CA ALA A 84 1.99 16.35 -3.45
C ALA A 84 1.45 17.76 -3.20
N GLY A 85 1.73 18.34 -2.04
CA GLY A 85 1.28 19.66 -1.60
C GLY A 85 -0.15 19.64 -1.07
N PHE A 86 -0.71 20.85 -0.86
CA PHE A 86 -2.08 21.04 -0.38
C PHE A 86 -2.87 21.86 -1.41
N GLY A 87 -3.50 21.18 -2.35
CA GLY A 87 -4.40 21.79 -3.33
C GLY A 87 -5.81 21.19 -3.21
N LEU A 88 -6.84 22.05 -3.12
CA LEU A 88 -8.24 21.66 -2.98
C LEU A 88 -9.03 21.86 -4.27
N GLU A 89 -8.36 22.16 -5.40
CA GLU A 89 -9.03 22.42 -6.66
C GLU A 89 -9.34 21.13 -7.42
N LEU A 90 -10.58 21.04 -7.91
CA LEU A 90 -11.01 19.97 -8.81
C LEU A 90 -10.54 20.31 -10.23
N VAL A 91 -9.49 19.66 -10.68
CA VAL A 91 -8.94 19.78 -12.03
C VAL A 91 -9.12 18.50 -12.82
N GLY A 92 -9.20 18.60 -14.16
CA GLY A 92 -9.30 17.41 -15.04
C GLY A 92 -8.14 16.44 -14.83
N PHE A 93 -8.36 15.15 -15.06
CA PHE A 93 -7.47 14.03 -14.71
C PHE A 93 -6.00 14.23 -15.16
N ILE A 94 -5.77 14.64 -16.41
CA ILE A 94 -4.41 14.84 -16.94
C ILE A 94 -3.72 16.04 -16.27
N LYS A 95 -4.48 17.11 -15.99
CA LYS A 95 -3.96 18.32 -15.34
C LYS A 95 -3.67 18.10 -13.87
N SER A 96 -4.44 17.23 -13.21
CA SER A 96 -4.25 16.89 -11.79
C SER A 96 -2.91 16.20 -11.51
N LEU A 97 -2.34 15.47 -12.46
CA LEU A 97 -1.04 14.79 -12.29
C LEU A 97 0.12 15.76 -11.99
N HIS A 98 0.02 16.98 -12.51
CA HIS A 98 1.05 18.02 -12.33
C HIS A 98 0.61 19.14 -11.39
N THR A 99 -0.58 19.02 -10.80
CA THR A 99 -1.14 20.01 -9.87
C THR A 99 -1.01 19.49 -8.44
N SER A 100 -0.88 20.42 -7.51
CA SER A 100 -0.90 20.11 -6.08
C SER A 100 -2.28 19.54 -5.69
N ALA A 101 -2.29 18.47 -4.91
CA ALA A 101 -3.51 17.85 -4.42
C ALA A 101 -3.32 17.37 -2.98
N ALA A 102 -4.36 17.57 -2.16
CA ALA A 102 -4.36 17.10 -0.78
C ALA A 102 -4.97 15.70 -0.66
N SER A 103 -4.30 14.81 0.04
CA SER A 103 -4.94 13.59 0.56
C SER A 103 -5.79 13.93 1.78
N LEU A 104 -6.72 13.04 2.16
CA LEU A 104 -7.51 13.23 3.37
C LEU A 104 -6.65 13.37 4.63
N THR A 105 -5.53 12.63 4.70
CA THR A 105 -4.58 12.70 5.81
C THR A 105 -3.81 14.02 5.85
N VAL A 106 -3.42 14.56 4.70
CA VAL A 106 -2.83 15.89 4.59
C VAL A 106 -3.84 16.96 4.99
N ALA A 107 -5.08 16.87 4.53
CA ALA A 107 -6.14 17.79 4.91
C ALA A 107 -6.38 17.77 6.43
N LEU A 108 -6.49 16.58 7.03
CA LEU A 108 -6.61 16.42 8.48
C LEU A 108 -5.49 17.15 9.22
N TYR A 109 -4.23 16.93 8.80
CA TYR A 109 -3.08 17.55 9.42
C TYR A 109 -3.14 19.09 9.35
N VAL A 110 -3.38 19.64 8.17
CA VAL A 110 -3.42 21.10 7.95
C VAL A 110 -4.57 21.77 8.72
N TYR A 111 -5.77 21.19 8.70
CA TYR A 111 -6.91 21.72 9.44
C TYR A 111 -6.72 21.63 10.95
N ALA A 112 -6.11 20.55 11.45
CA ALA A 112 -5.87 20.35 12.88
C ALA A 112 -4.77 21.26 13.42
N THR A 113 -3.63 21.39 12.70
CA THR A 113 -2.43 22.01 13.23
C THR A 113 -2.19 23.43 12.72
N GLU A 114 -2.43 23.69 11.44
CA GLU A 114 -2.10 24.98 10.84
C GLU A 114 -3.28 25.97 10.89
N ARG A 115 -4.50 25.48 10.70
CA ARG A 115 -5.70 26.33 10.69
C ARG A 115 -6.44 26.37 12.03
N GLY A 116 -6.18 25.43 12.93
CA GLY A 116 -6.87 25.34 14.22
C GLY A 116 -8.36 25.03 14.14
N GLU A 117 -8.85 24.60 12.96
CA GLU A 117 -10.25 24.25 12.73
C GLU A 117 -10.57 22.85 13.22
N THR A 118 -10.61 22.68 14.54
CA THR A 118 -10.78 21.37 15.20
C THR A 118 -12.03 20.64 14.79
N ALA A 119 -13.16 21.33 14.58
CA ALA A 119 -14.44 20.72 14.19
C ALA A 119 -14.35 20.06 12.80
N LEU A 120 -13.72 20.74 11.82
CA LEU A 120 -13.46 20.18 10.50
C LEU A 120 -12.45 19.03 10.56
N ALA A 121 -11.39 19.19 11.37
CA ALA A 121 -10.41 18.13 11.57
C ALA A 121 -11.04 16.85 12.12
N PHE A 122 -11.90 16.93 13.12
CA PHE A 122 -12.65 15.78 13.66
C PHE A 122 -13.56 15.13 12.62
N SER A 123 -14.22 15.92 11.79
CA SER A 123 -15.08 15.40 10.71
C SER A 123 -14.25 14.62 9.68
N ILE A 124 -13.11 15.16 9.26
CA ILE A 124 -12.18 14.50 8.33
C ILE A 124 -11.61 13.22 8.97
N ALA A 125 -11.23 13.27 10.25
CA ALA A 125 -10.72 12.11 10.98
C ALA A 125 -11.76 10.97 11.04
N THR A 126 -13.03 11.29 11.27
CA THR A 126 -14.12 10.31 11.28
C THR A 126 -14.30 9.65 9.92
N ILE A 127 -14.31 10.44 8.85
CA ILE A 127 -14.40 9.92 7.47
C ILE A 127 -13.19 9.03 7.16
N LEU A 128 -11.99 9.47 7.52
CA LEU A 128 -10.76 8.71 7.30
C LEU A 128 -10.78 7.38 8.06
N MET A 129 -11.26 7.39 9.32
CA MET A 129 -11.37 6.17 10.12
C MET A 129 -12.33 5.16 9.49
N VAL A 130 -13.52 5.60 9.05
CA VAL A 130 -14.47 4.73 8.37
C VAL A 130 -13.90 4.21 7.05
N LEU A 131 -13.27 5.07 6.26
CA LEU A 131 -12.68 4.70 4.98
C LEU A 131 -11.56 3.66 5.14
N THR A 132 -10.64 3.86 6.09
CA THR A 132 -9.55 2.92 6.37
C THR A 132 -10.06 1.59 6.87
N LEU A 133 -11.10 1.59 7.68
CA LEU A 133 -11.75 0.37 8.18
C LEU A 133 -12.39 -0.41 7.02
N LEU A 134 -13.10 0.27 6.12
CA LEU A 134 -13.68 -0.34 4.92
C LEU A 134 -12.61 -0.90 3.97
N ILE A 135 -11.53 -0.15 3.72
CA ILE A 135 -10.42 -0.61 2.87
C ILE A 135 -9.77 -1.85 3.47
N ASN A 136 -9.46 -1.84 4.77
CA ASN A 136 -8.84 -2.99 5.44
C ASN A 136 -9.78 -4.21 5.48
N LEU A 137 -11.08 -4.00 5.68
CA LEU A 137 -12.07 -5.07 5.65
C LEU A 137 -12.16 -5.70 4.25
N THR A 138 -12.29 -4.89 3.21
CA THR A 138 -12.37 -5.36 1.82
C THR A 138 -11.08 -6.06 1.40
N ALA A 139 -9.91 -5.50 1.72
CA ALA A 139 -8.61 -6.11 1.45
C ALA A 139 -8.48 -7.48 2.16
N SER A 140 -8.90 -7.56 3.43
CA SER A 140 -8.90 -8.81 4.20
C SER A 140 -9.85 -9.88 3.61
N LEU A 141 -11.06 -9.47 3.16
CA LEU A 141 -12.01 -10.38 2.52
C LEU A 141 -11.48 -10.90 1.19
N VAL A 142 -10.91 -10.04 0.36
CA VAL A 142 -10.26 -10.43 -0.91
C VAL A 142 -9.08 -11.37 -0.64
N GLY A 143 -8.24 -11.04 0.34
CA GLY A 143 -7.13 -11.90 0.75
C GLY A 143 -7.59 -13.30 1.16
N ARG A 144 -8.65 -13.40 2.00
CA ARG A 144 -9.23 -14.69 2.40
C ARG A 144 -9.76 -15.49 1.21
N LYS A 145 -10.33 -14.83 0.21
CA LYS A 145 -10.84 -15.50 -0.99
C LYS A 145 -9.71 -16.04 -1.89
N LEU A 146 -8.61 -15.33 -1.98
CA LEU A 146 -7.42 -15.78 -2.71
C LEU A 146 -6.71 -16.95 -2.03
N ARG A 147 -6.75 -17.01 -0.70
CA ARG A 147 -6.18 -18.11 0.11
C ARG A 147 -6.95 -19.45 -0.02
N LYS A 148 -8.23 -19.41 -0.40
CA LYS A 148 -9.08 -20.62 -0.54
C LYS A 148 -8.97 -21.30 -1.92
N LYS A 149 -8.18 -20.74 -2.84
CA LYS A 149 -7.86 -21.35 -4.14
C LYS A 149 -6.42 -21.88 -4.14
#